data_d0a188b0e1f0d9a174cb50bfddbe141a
#
_entry.id   d0a188b0e1f0d9a174cb50bfddbe141a
#
_cell.length_a   1.000
_cell.length_b   1.000
_cell.length_c   1.000
_cell.angle_alpha   90.00
_cell.angle_beta   90.00
_cell.angle_gamma   90.00
#
_symmetry.space_group_name_H-M   'P 1'
#
loop_
_entity.id
_entity.type
_entity.pdbx_description
1 polymer ?
#
loop_
_entity_poly.entity_id
_entity_poly.type
_entity_poly.pdbx_seq_one_letter_code
_entity_poly.pdbx_strand_id
1 'polypeptide(L)'
;MKKLVVLGGGESGVGTAILGKQKGFRVFVSDKGNIVEKYKKVLLNNEIEFEENQHTENTILDADLVMKSPGIPEKVAIIQLLKNKSIPVISEIEFAAYYTDATIIGITGSNGKTTTTLLVHHILKKANLSIGVAGNIGDSFAQQVAEKSYENYVLELSSFQLDGIDKFNSNIAILTNITPDHLDRYDYDFNTYV
;
A
#
# COMPACT_ATOMS: atom_id res chain seq x y z
N MET A 1 -7.44 22.05 3.33
CA MET A 1 -7.56 20.66 2.84
C MET A 1 -6.15 20.11 2.75
N LYS A 2 -5.87 18.98 3.42
CA LYS A 2 -4.51 18.35 3.38
C LYS A 2 -4.22 17.77 2.01
N LYS A 3 -2.97 17.87 1.58
CA LYS A 3 -2.49 17.33 0.30
C LYS A 3 -1.86 15.96 0.50
N LEU A 4 -2.41 14.96 -0.18
CA LEU A 4 -1.85 13.62 -0.29
C LEU A 4 -1.17 13.48 -1.66
N VAL A 5 0.11 13.16 -1.65
CA VAL A 5 0.82 12.75 -2.86
C VAL A 5 1.00 11.25 -2.85
N VAL A 6 0.68 10.61 -3.97
CA VAL A 6 0.82 9.17 -4.18
C VAL A 6 1.96 8.93 -5.16
N LEU A 7 3.01 8.26 -4.71
CA LEU A 7 4.13 7.86 -5.57
C LEU A 7 3.89 6.45 -6.11
N GLY A 8 3.74 6.38 -7.44
CA GLY A 8 3.37 5.18 -8.18
C GLY A 8 1.88 5.14 -8.55
N GLY A 9 1.59 5.06 -9.85
CA GLY A 9 0.25 5.02 -10.44
C GLY A 9 -0.25 3.61 -10.75
N GLY A 10 0.26 2.60 -10.04
CA GLY A 10 -0.23 1.22 -10.12
C GLY A 10 -1.44 1.00 -9.22
N GLU A 11 -1.77 -0.28 -8.99
CA GLU A 11 -2.96 -0.70 -8.25
C GLU A 11 -3.06 -0.09 -6.85
N SER A 12 -2.02 -0.26 -6.03
CA SER A 12 -1.96 0.31 -4.67
C SER A 12 -2.06 1.84 -4.68
N GLY A 13 -1.41 2.50 -5.66
CA GLY A 13 -1.46 3.94 -5.78
C GLY A 13 -2.84 4.46 -6.14
N VAL A 14 -3.48 3.86 -7.11
CA VAL A 14 -4.83 4.25 -7.54
C VAL A 14 -5.86 4.00 -6.43
N GLY A 15 -5.79 2.85 -5.76
CA GLY A 15 -6.64 2.57 -4.60
C GLY A 15 -6.48 3.61 -3.49
N THR A 16 -5.23 3.96 -3.16
CA THR A 16 -4.93 5.03 -2.19
C THR A 16 -5.48 6.39 -2.64
N ALA A 17 -5.33 6.70 -3.92
CA ALA A 17 -5.81 7.97 -4.47
C ALA A 17 -7.34 8.11 -4.36
N ILE A 18 -8.09 7.04 -4.67
CA ILE A 18 -9.54 6.98 -4.51
C ILE A 18 -9.92 7.18 -3.04
N LEU A 19 -9.34 6.38 -2.14
CA LEU A 19 -9.61 6.49 -0.71
C LEU A 19 -9.28 7.88 -0.17
N GLY A 20 -8.10 8.42 -0.53
CA GLY A 20 -7.69 9.76 -0.12
C GLY A 20 -8.67 10.84 -0.55
N LYS A 21 -9.15 10.80 -1.81
CA LYS A 21 -10.17 11.73 -2.29
C LYS A 21 -11.48 11.62 -1.49
N GLN A 22 -11.95 10.41 -1.23
CA GLN A 22 -13.15 10.18 -0.40
C GLN A 22 -12.98 10.69 1.04
N LYS A 23 -11.76 10.68 1.58
CA LYS A 23 -11.44 11.19 2.92
C LYS A 23 -11.12 12.69 2.94
N GLY A 24 -11.34 13.40 1.83
CA GLY A 24 -11.24 14.84 1.74
C GLY A 24 -9.82 15.37 1.55
N PHE A 25 -8.89 14.56 1.06
CA PHE A 25 -7.58 15.05 0.64
C PHE A 25 -7.64 15.67 -0.76
N ARG A 26 -6.81 16.69 -0.99
CA ARG A 26 -6.37 17.03 -2.34
C ARG A 26 -5.33 16.00 -2.77
N VAL A 27 -5.67 15.16 -3.73
CA VAL A 27 -4.81 14.04 -4.14
C VAL A 27 -4.07 14.38 -5.44
N PHE A 28 -2.79 14.02 -5.48
CA PHE A 28 -1.97 14.08 -6.69
C PHE A 28 -1.18 12.77 -6.82
N VAL A 29 -1.25 12.12 -7.98
CA VAL A 29 -0.51 10.88 -8.27
C VAL A 29 0.68 11.21 -9.15
N SER A 30 1.88 10.74 -8.77
CA SER A 30 3.11 10.94 -9.55
C SER A 30 3.78 9.60 -9.81
N ASP A 31 4.01 9.29 -11.08
CA ASP A 31 4.72 8.08 -11.50
C ASP A 31 5.91 8.43 -12.40
N LYS A 32 7.08 7.84 -12.09
CA LYS A 32 8.28 8.02 -12.90
C LYS A 32 8.22 7.27 -14.24
N GLY A 33 7.37 6.26 -14.34
CA GLY A 33 7.08 5.51 -15.56
C GLY A 33 5.73 5.87 -16.16
N ASN A 34 5.32 5.08 -17.14
CA ASN A 34 3.97 5.18 -17.70
C ASN A 34 2.94 4.56 -16.78
N ILE A 35 1.86 5.28 -16.53
CA ILE A 35 0.68 4.72 -15.85
C ILE A 35 -0.12 3.90 -16.87
N VAL A 36 -0.47 2.68 -16.50
CA VAL A 36 -1.27 1.79 -17.36
C VAL A 36 -2.63 2.42 -17.65
N GLU A 37 -3.11 2.34 -18.89
CA GLU A 37 -4.30 3.02 -19.37
C GLU A 37 -5.56 2.79 -18.52
N LYS A 38 -5.73 1.55 -18.01
CA LYS A 38 -6.83 1.23 -17.10
C LYS A 38 -6.83 2.12 -15.84
N TYR A 39 -5.64 2.40 -15.30
CA TYR A 39 -5.48 3.22 -14.09
C TYR A 39 -5.64 4.71 -14.38
N LYS A 40 -5.15 5.19 -15.55
CA LYS A 40 -5.40 6.57 -15.99
C LYS A 40 -6.90 6.85 -16.09
N LYS A 41 -7.66 5.93 -16.69
CA LYS A 41 -9.12 6.07 -16.78
C LYS A 41 -9.77 6.17 -15.40
N VAL A 42 -9.32 5.37 -14.44
CA VAL A 42 -9.83 5.44 -13.07
C VAL A 42 -9.50 6.78 -12.42
N LEU A 43 -8.27 7.27 -12.56
CA LEU A 43 -7.86 8.58 -12.02
C LEU A 43 -8.68 9.72 -12.64
N LEU A 44 -8.84 9.72 -13.96
CA LEU A 44 -9.64 10.73 -14.69
C LEU A 44 -11.11 10.71 -14.28
N ASN A 45 -11.72 9.53 -14.20
CA ASN A 45 -13.13 9.37 -13.79
C ASN A 45 -13.38 9.84 -12.35
N ASN A 46 -12.35 9.80 -11.51
CA ASN A 46 -12.40 10.31 -10.15
C ASN A 46 -11.86 11.75 -10.04
N GLU A 47 -11.58 12.43 -11.15
CA GLU A 47 -11.02 13.80 -11.19
C GLU A 47 -9.78 13.92 -10.28
N ILE A 48 -8.88 12.96 -10.34
CA ILE A 48 -7.61 12.96 -9.61
C ILE A 48 -6.51 13.40 -10.56
N GLU A 49 -5.81 14.47 -10.17
CA GLU A 49 -4.67 14.97 -10.92
C GLU A 49 -3.51 13.98 -10.87
N PHE A 50 -2.81 13.79 -12.00
CA PHE A 50 -1.64 12.92 -12.04
C PHE A 50 -0.59 13.40 -13.04
N GLU A 51 0.63 12.92 -12.86
CA GLU A 51 1.72 12.99 -13.83
C GLU A 51 2.34 11.62 -14.05
N GLU A 52 2.94 11.44 -15.21
CA GLU A 52 3.69 10.24 -15.57
C GLU A 52 5.01 10.59 -16.27
N ASN A 53 5.94 9.62 -16.33
CA ASN A 53 7.30 9.78 -16.90
C ASN A 53 8.16 10.83 -16.19
N GLN A 54 7.77 11.27 -15.04
CA GLN A 54 8.50 12.29 -14.26
C GLN A 54 8.09 12.28 -12.80
N HIS A 55 8.84 13.02 -12.00
CA HIS A 55 8.48 13.45 -10.66
C HIS A 55 8.73 14.95 -10.55
N THR A 56 7.66 15.74 -10.47
CA THR A 56 7.76 17.19 -10.27
C THR A 56 8.03 17.46 -8.78
N GLU A 57 9.31 17.61 -8.43
CA GLU A 57 9.76 17.72 -7.02
C GLU A 57 8.99 18.75 -6.23
N ASN A 58 8.80 19.97 -6.73
CA ASN A 58 8.08 21.02 -6.01
C ASN A 58 6.64 20.61 -5.67
N THR A 59 5.97 19.88 -6.56
CA THR A 59 4.61 19.39 -6.33
C THR A 59 4.58 18.31 -5.26
N ILE A 60 5.58 17.42 -5.28
CA ILE A 60 5.71 16.31 -4.31
C ILE A 60 6.12 16.83 -2.93
N LEU A 61 7.07 17.76 -2.89
CA LEU A 61 7.59 18.33 -1.64
C LEU A 61 6.64 19.32 -0.94
N ASP A 62 5.52 19.67 -1.58
CA ASP A 62 4.41 20.45 -1.02
C ASP A 62 3.31 19.55 -0.41
N ALA A 63 3.59 18.28 -0.17
CA ALA A 63 2.64 17.33 0.42
C ALA A 63 2.60 17.44 1.95
N ASP A 64 1.42 17.27 2.52
CA ASP A 64 1.25 17.02 3.97
C ASP A 64 1.51 15.55 4.33
N LEU A 65 1.29 14.64 3.37
CA LEU A 65 1.45 13.20 3.50
C LEU A 65 1.80 12.60 2.14
N VAL A 66 2.71 11.65 2.12
CA VAL A 66 3.06 10.89 0.92
C VAL A 66 2.78 9.40 1.15
N MET A 67 2.04 8.78 0.22
CA MET A 67 2.00 7.34 0.13
C MET A 67 3.00 6.86 -0.93
N LYS A 68 3.81 5.90 -0.58
CA LYS A 68 4.82 5.30 -1.45
C LYS A 68 4.43 3.86 -1.81
N SER A 69 4.33 3.56 -3.12
CA SER A 69 4.15 2.19 -3.60
C SER A 69 5.31 1.28 -3.17
N PRO A 70 5.06 0.00 -2.80
CA PRO A 70 6.09 -0.89 -2.26
C PRO A 70 7.25 -1.16 -3.24
N GLY A 71 7.02 -1.04 -4.55
CA GLY A 71 8.06 -1.17 -5.58
C GLY A 71 9.10 -0.06 -5.57
N ILE A 72 8.86 1.09 -4.94
CA ILE A 72 9.78 2.23 -4.91
C ILE A 72 10.79 2.05 -3.76
N PRO A 73 12.11 1.91 -4.06
CA PRO A 73 13.12 1.74 -3.02
C PRO A 73 13.28 2.98 -2.13
N GLU A 74 13.63 2.78 -0.87
CA GLU A 74 13.89 3.86 0.11
C GLU A 74 15.06 4.78 -0.31
N LYS A 75 16.02 4.26 -1.06
CA LYS A 75 17.23 4.98 -1.50
C LYS A 75 17.03 5.94 -2.67
N VAL A 76 15.84 6.00 -3.30
CA VAL A 76 15.61 6.95 -4.40
C VAL A 76 15.60 8.40 -3.90
N ALA A 77 16.14 9.30 -4.72
CA ALA A 77 16.39 10.70 -4.34
C ALA A 77 15.16 11.41 -3.78
N ILE A 78 13.99 11.24 -4.40
CA ILE A 78 12.75 11.90 -3.95
C ILE A 78 12.35 11.46 -2.53
N ILE A 79 12.53 10.18 -2.17
CA ILE A 79 12.24 9.67 -0.82
C ILE A 79 13.20 10.27 0.21
N GLN A 80 14.48 10.38 -0.14
CA GLN A 80 15.48 11.03 0.73
C GLN A 80 15.16 12.52 0.95
N LEU A 81 14.72 13.22 -0.09
CA LEU A 81 14.29 14.62 0.01
C LEU A 81 13.06 14.78 0.93
N LEU A 82 12.07 13.89 0.80
CA LEU A 82 10.89 13.87 1.68
C LEU A 82 11.28 13.66 3.14
N LYS A 83 12.16 12.68 3.42
CA LYS A 83 12.69 12.43 4.77
C LYS A 83 13.42 13.64 5.32
N ASN A 84 14.31 14.26 4.55
CA ASN A 84 15.06 15.45 4.96
C ASN A 84 14.15 16.64 5.29
N LYS A 85 12.99 16.72 4.66
CA LYS A 85 11.96 17.74 4.93
C LYS A 85 10.95 17.31 6.02
N SER A 86 11.15 16.14 6.63
CA SER A 86 10.24 15.57 7.63
C SER A 86 8.79 15.44 7.12
N ILE A 87 8.61 15.21 5.81
CA ILE A 87 7.30 14.92 5.23
C ILE A 87 7.04 13.43 5.45
N PRO A 88 5.92 13.05 6.10
CA PRO A 88 5.60 11.66 6.37
C PRO A 88 5.45 10.85 5.09
N VAL A 89 6.11 9.69 5.02
CA VAL A 89 6.00 8.73 3.91
C VAL A 89 5.53 7.41 4.48
N ILE A 90 4.39 6.93 4.01
CA ILE A 90 3.75 5.70 4.51
C ILE A 90 3.40 4.74 3.37
N SER A 91 3.12 3.49 3.71
CA SER A 91 2.61 2.49 2.76
C SER A 91 1.10 2.64 2.51
N GLU A 92 0.60 1.97 1.46
CA GLU A 92 -0.83 1.81 1.22
C GLU A 92 -1.53 1.13 2.41
N ILE A 93 -0.89 0.09 2.97
CA ILE A 93 -1.43 -0.68 4.11
C ILE A 93 -1.63 0.23 5.31
N GLU A 94 -0.60 1.01 5.65
CA GLU A 94 -0.67 2.00 6.73
C GLU A 94 -1.80 3.02 6.48
N PHE A 95 -1.87 3.58 5.27
CA PHE A 95 -2.87 4.58 4.91
C PHE A 95 -4.30 4.03 5.01
N ALA A 96 -4.55 2.85 4.43
CA ALA A 96 -5.88 2.26 4.43
C ALA A 96 -6.36 1.87 5.83
N ALA A 97 -5.45 1.39 6.68
CA ALA A 97 -5.77 1.01 8.05
C ALA A 97 -6.30 2.16 8.91
N TYR A 98 -5.95 3.41 8.60
CA TYR A 98 -6.50 4.58 9.30
C TYR A 98 -8.01 4.77 9.08
N TYR A 99 -8.60 4.11 8.08
CA TYR A 99 -9.97 4.36 7.63
C TYR A 99 -10.87 3.13 7.68
N THR A 100 -10.46 2.10 8.41
CA THR A 100 -11.28 0.91 8.67
C THR A 100 -11.15 0.47 10.12
N ASP A 101 -12.27 0.05 10.70
CA ASP A 101 -12.34 -0.58 12.03
C ASP A 101 -12.42 -2.12 11.92
N ALA A 102 -12.23 -2.66 10.72
CA ALA A 102 -12.32 -4.09 10.48
C ALA A 102 -11.23 -4.86 11.24
N THR A 103 -11.53 -6.09 11.64
CA THR A 103 -10.54 -7.02 12.16
C THR A 103 -9.59 -7.45 11.06
N ILE A 104 -8.29 -7.26 11.26
CA ILE A 104 -7.27 -7.56 10.26
C ILE A 104 -6.43 -8.77 10.67
N ILE A 105 -6.36 -9.74 9.77
CA ILE A 105 -5.50 -10.91 9.85
C ILE A 105 -4.36 -10.70 8.85
N GLY A 106 -3.16 -10.34 9.34
CA GLY A 106 -1.97 -10.14 8.53
C GLY A 106 -1.18 -11.43 8.37
N ILE A 107 -0.81 -11.76 7.14
CA ILE A 107 -0.05 -12.97 6.81
C ILE A 107 1.19 -12.58 6.03
N THR A 108 2.35 -12.92 6.58
CA THR A 108 3.65 -12.65 5.96
C THR A 108 4.58 -13.86 6.04
N GLY A 109 5.78 -13.73 5.49
CA GLY A 109 6.85 -14.74 5.46
C GLY A 109 7.47 -14.88 4.07
N SER A 110 8.53 -15.65 3.95
CA SER A 110 9.20 -15.86 2.67
C SER A 110 8.37 -16.73 1.72
N ASN A 111 7.86 -17.85 2.20
CA ASN A 111 7.11 -18.84 1.40
C ASN A 111 5.74 -19.16 2.02
N GLY A 112 4.76 -19.51 1.18
CA GLY A 112 3.44 -19.96 1.62
C GLY A 112 2.45 -18.86 1.96
N LYS A 113 2.81 -17.59 1.86
CA LYS A 113 1.91 -16.45 2.11
C LYS A 113 0.57 -16.59 1.37
N THR A 114 0.61 -16.67 0.06
CA THR A 114 -0.58 -16.71 -0.81
C THR A 114 -1.49 -17.88 -0.48
N THR A 115 -0.91 -19.09 -0.33
CA THR A 115 -1.68 -20.30 0.02
C THR A 115 -2.38 -20.15 1.36
N THR A 116 -1.66 -19.65 2.38
CA THR A 116 -2.22 -19.45 3.72
C THR A 116 -3.29 -18.38 3.72
N THR A 117 -3.06 -17.25 3.03
CA THR A 117 -4.02 -16.14 2.90
C THR A 117 -5.32 -16.60 2.25
N LEU A 118 -5.23 -17.31 1.12
CA LEU A 118 -6.41 -17.80 0.43
C LEU A 118 -7.13 -18.90 1.22
N LEU A 119 -6.41 -19.76 1.94
CA LEU A 119 -7.01 -20.76 2.81
C LEU A 119 -7.77 -20.14 3.97
N VAL A 120 -7.15 -19.20 4.69
CA VAL A 120 -7.81 -18.48 5.80
C VAL A 120 -9.05 -17.74 5.28
N HIS A 121 -8.92 -16.98 4.18
CA HIS A 121 -10.07 -16.32 3.55
C HIS A 121 -11.17 -17.31 3.20
N HIS A 122 -10.84 -18.45 2.58
CA HIS A 122 -11.82 -19.47 2.20
C HIS A 122 -12.57 -20.04 3.43
N ILE A 123 -11.85 -20.38 4.50
CA ILE A 123 -12.45 -20.92 5.73
C ILE A 123 -13.43 -19.91 6.34
N LEU A 124 -12.99 -18.66 6.50
CA LEU A 124 -13.80 -17.62 7.12
C LEU A 124 -15.01 -17.24 6.25
N LYS A 125 -14.85 -17.23 4.93
CA LYS A 125 -15.94 -17.03 3.98
C LYS A 125 -16.97 -18.17 4.03
N LYS A 126 -16.51 -19.42 4.20
CA LYS A 126 -17.40 -20.58 4.40
C LYS A 126 -18.13 -20.55 5.74
N ALA A 127 -17.58 -19.88 6.74
CA ALA A 127 -18.24 -19.59 8.00
C ALA A 127 -19.22 -18.40 7.91
N ASN A 128 -19.50 -17.88 6.69
CA ASN A 128 -20.38 -16.75 6.41
C ASN A 128 -19.96 -15.43 7.07
N LEU A 129 -18.68 -15.24 7.34
CA LEU A 129 -18.16 -13.96 7.80
C LEU A 129 -18.07 -12.95 6.64
N SER A 130 -18.33 -11.67 6.92
CA SER A 130 -18.08 -10.55 6.03
C SER A 130 -16.56 -10.34 5.94
N ILE A 131 -15.92 -10.80 4.86
CA ILE A 131 -14.48 -10.84 4.77
C ILE A 131 -13.95 -10.49 3.38
N GLY A 132 -12.95 -9.61 3.34
CA GLY A 132 -12.16 -9.27 2.17
C GLY A 132 -10.78 -9.92 2.19
N VAL A 133 -10.17 -10.05 1.01
CA VAL A 133 -8.77 -10.44 0.83
C VAL A 133 -8.06 -9.38 0.02
N ALA A 134 -6.92 -8.91 0.51
CA ALA A 134 -6.19 -7.79 -0.11
C ALA A 134 -4.69 -7.82 0.25
N GLY A 135 -3.97 -6.78 -0.15
CA GLY A 135 -2.54 -6.59 0.13
C GLY A 135 -1.67 -6.93 -1.07
N ASN A 136 -0.73 -7.86 -0.91
CA ASN A 136 0.16 -8.29 -1.99
C ASN A 136 -0.55 -9.18 -3.04
N ILE A 137 -1.75 -9.64 -2.75
CA ILE A 137 -2.65 -10.38 -3.63
C ILE A 137 -4.06 -9.80 -3.56
N GLY A 138 -4.88 -10.10 -4.56
CA GLY A 138 -6.22 -9.56 -4.68
C GLY A 138 -6.22 -8.09 -5.11
N ASP A 139 -7.27 -7.38 -4.81
CA ASP A 139 -7.37 -5.94 -5.07
C ASP A 139 -6.61 -5.15 -4.01
N SER A 140 -6.25 -3.90 -4.32
CA SER A 140 -5.67 -2.94 -3.37
C SER A 140 -6.49 -2.85 -2.07
N PHE A 141 -5.83 -2.91 -0.93
CA PHE A 141 -6.49 -2.77 0.37
C PHE A 141 -7.18 -1.41 0.51
N ALA A 142 -6.50 -0.34 0.07
CA ALA A 142 -7.08 1.00 0.09
C ALA A 142 -8.32 1.11 -0.81
N GLN A 143 -8.32 0.46 -1.97
CA GLN A 143 -9.48 0.42 -2.85
C GLN A 143 -10.64 -0.33 -2.20
N GLN A 144 -10.39 -1.47 -1.59
CA GLN A 144 -11.45 -2.21 -0.89
C GLN A 144 -12.04 -1.41 0.27
N VAL A 145 -11.20 -0.72 1.05
CA VAL A 145 -11.66 0.17 2.14
C VAL A 145 -12.50 1.34 1.60
N ALA A 146 -12.18 1.84 0.39
CA ALA A 146 -12.94 2.90 -0.25
C ALA A 146 -14.31 2.43 -0.78
N GLU A 147 -14.37 1.23 -1.36
CA GLU A 147 -15.52 0.76 -2.13
C GLU A 147 -16.42 -0.24 -1.39
N LYS A 148 -15.87 -0.90 -0.37
CA LYS A 148 -16.52 -2.02 0.31
C LYS A 148 -16.44 -1.84 1.83
N SER A 149 -17.39 -2.42 2.53
CA SER A 149 -17.41 -2.41 3.99
C SER A 149 -17.39 -3.85 4.50
N TYR A 150 -16.18 -4.43 4.59
CA TYR A 150 -16.00 -5.72 5.22
C TYR A 150 -15.74 -5.54 6.73
N GLU A 151 -16.24 -6.48 7.53
CA GLU A 151 -15.96 -6.54 8.97
C GLU A 151 -14.59 -7.15 9.27
N ASN A 152 -14.03 -7.89 8.31
CA ASN A 152 -12.76 -8.58 8.45
C ASN A 152 -11.97 -8.51 7.15
N TYR A 153 -10.64 -8.44 7.26
CA TYR A 153 -9.73 -8.57 6.13
C TYR A 153 -8.65 -9.60 6.41
N VAL A 154 -8.32 -10.39 5.39
CA VAL A 154 -7.09 -11.19 5.36
C VAL A 154 -6.13 -10.47 4.42
N LEU A 155 -5.02 -9.98 4.95
CA LEU A 155 -4.01 -9.27 4.19
C LEU A 155 -2.76 -10.14 3.98
N GLU A 156 -2.41 -10.39 2.72
CA GLU A 156 -1.06 -10.84 2.40
C GLU A 156 -0.12 -9.66 2.46
N LEU A 157 0.93 -9.73 3.26
CA LEU A 157 1.90 -8.67 3.43
C LEU A 157 3.29 -9.12 2.95
N SER A 158 3.84 -8.43 1.96
CA SER A 158 5.24 -8.60 1.56
C SER A 158 6.16 -7.83 2.51
N SER A 159 7.45 -8.20 2.55
CA SER A 159 8.47 -7.47 3.31
C SER A 159 8.51 -5.99 2.92
N PHE A 160 8.36 -5.68 1.63
CA PHE A 160 8.35 -4.29 1.13
C PHE A 160 7.14 -3.47 1.59
N GLN A 161 6.02 -4.11 1.87
CA GLN A 161 4.86 -3.44 2.46
C GLN A 161 5.06 -3.23 3.96
N LEU A 162 5.71 -4.19 4.63
CA LEU A 162 6.06 -4.08 6.05
C LEU A 162 7.06 -2.94 6.31
N ASP A 163 8.03 -2.72 5.41
CA ASP A 163 8.99 -1.60 5.51
C ASP A 163 8.33 -0.21 5.57
N GLY A 164 7.12 -0.08 5.07
CA GLY A 164 6.37 1.18 5.05
C GLY A 164 5.28 1.28 6.12
N ILE A 165 5.33 0.44 7.15
CA ILE A 165 4.41 0.45 8.30
C ILE A 165 5.02 1.28 9.43
N ASP A 166 4.21 2.13 10.06
CA ASP A 166 4.57 2.94 11.23
C ASP A 166 3.71 2.57 12.45
N LYS A 167 2.39 2.65 12.33
CA LYS A 167 1.42 2.44 13.42
C LYS A 167 0.48 1.27 13.17
N PHE A 168 0.40 0.82 11.92
CA PHE A 168 -0.47 -0.31 11.58
C PHE A 168 -0.11 -1.54 12.42
N ASN A 169 -1.14 -2.16 12.99
CA ASN A 169 -1.02 -3.40 13.73
C ASN A 169 -2.19 -4.31 13.36
N SER A 170 -1.89 -5.54 12.92
CA SER A 170 -2.92 -6.53 12.66
C SER A 170 -3.44 -7.13 13.96
N ASN A 171 -4.74 -7.40 14.04
CA ASN A 171 -5.35 -8.06 15.21
C ASN A 171 -4.85 -9.50 15.39
N ILE A 172 -4.56 -10.17 14.27
CA ILE A 172 -3.94 -11.50 14.21
C ILE A 172 -2.80 -11.45 13.21
N ALA A 173 -1.60 -11.85 13.62
CA ALA A 173 -0.44 -11.93 12.76
C ALA A 173 0.00 -13.39 12.58
N ILE A 174 0.23 -13.79 11.32
CA ILE A 174 0.73 -15.11 10.95
C ILE A 174 2.05 -14.93 10.19
N LEU A 175 3.12 -15.47 10.76
CA LEU A 175 4.41 -15.60 10.10
C LEU A 175 4.57 -17.06 9.63
N THR A 176 4.61 -17.28 8.33
CA THR A 176 4.70 -18.64 7.77
C THR A 176 6.09 -19.23 7.94
N ASN A 177 7.11 -18.51 7.54
CA ASN A 177 8.52 -18.84 7.69
C ASN A 177 9.40 -17.65 7.31
N ILE A 178 10.68 -17.72 7.69
CA ILE A 178 11.70 -16.76 7.26
C ILE A 178 12.85 -17.55 6.64
N THR A 179 13.08 -17.36 5.35
CA THR A 179 14.20 -17.89 4.58
C THR A 179 14.75 -16.80 3.67
N PRO A 180 16.02 -16.83 3.24
CA PRO A 180 16.57 -15.81 2.36
C PRO A 180 15.71 -15.59 1.11
N ASP A 181 15.23 -14.37 0.92
CA ASP A 181 14.43 -13.95 -0.22
C ASP A 181 14.66 -12.46 -0.50
N HIS A 182 14.65 -12.05 -1.77
CA HIS A 182 14.80 -10.66 -2.18
C HIS A 182 15.99 -9.91 -1.54
N LEU A 183 17.10 -10.62 -1.23
CA LEU A 183 18.24 -10.04 -0.51
C LEU A 183 18.90 -8.85 -1.22
N ASP A 184 18.72 -8.72 -2.54
CA ASP A 184 19.13 -7.55 -3.32
C ASP A 184 18.52 -6.23 -2.84
N ARG A 185 17.39 -6.28 -2.14
CA ARG A 185 16.72 -5.14 -1.51
C ARG A 185 17.24 -4.83 -0.11
N TYR A 186 17.91 -5.79 0.51
CA TYR A 186 18.42 -5.76 1.89
C TYR A 186 19.95 -5.86 1.95
N ASP A 187 20.63 -5.26 0.95
CA ASP A 187 22.09 -5.22 0.82
C ASP A 187 22.76 -6.60 0.92
N TYR A 188 22.05 -7.65 0.47
CA TYR A 188 22.46 -9.06 0.56
C TYR A 188 22.68 -9.55 2.00
N ASP A 189 22.19 -8.83 3.00
CA ASP A 189 22.26 -9.22 4.40
C ASP A 189 20.94 -9.83 4.89
N PHE A 190 20.99 -11.10 5.28
CA PHE A 190 19.83 -11.81 5.79
C PHE A 190 19.33 -11.24 7.12
N ASN A 191 20.22 -10.73 7.98
CA ASN A 191 19.81 -10.13 9.25
C ASN A 191 19.03 -8.82 9.04
N THR A 192 19.32 -8.09 7.95
CA THR A 192 18.54 -6.90 7.57
C THR A 192 17.15 -7.28 7.03
N TYR A 193 17.03 -8.47 6.41
CA TYR A 193 15.74 -8.97 5.92
C TYR A 193 14.84 -9.48 7.05
N VAL A 194 15.38 -10.01 8.14
CA VAL A 194 14.67 -10.59 9.31
C VAL A 194 14.23 -9.50 10.30
#